data_bb8f451a7de27d1081be3ba532b1f33f
#
_entry.id   bb8f451a7de27d1081be3ba532b1f33f
#
_cell.length_a   1.000
_cell.length_b   1.000
_cell.length_c   1.000
_cell.angle_alpha   90.00
_cell.angle_beta   90.00
_cell.angle_gamma   90.00
#
_symmetry.space_group_name_H-M   'P 1'
#
loop_
_entity.id
_entity.type
_entity.pdbx_description
1 polymer ?
#
loop_
_entity_poly.entity_id
_entity_poly.type
_entity_poly.pdbx_seq_one_letter_code
_entity_poly.pdbx_strand_id
1 'polypeptide(L)'
;MKTKISIAFLILLAAGIPAWAQSGTAPAASSQVTAILAGRLIDTDAGKILEHQVILIRGERIEAVGQGLAIPPGAKVVDLSKMTVLPGLIDCHTHLADGTEDNTGDPLTYLKKTSAEVAFESVPNARAMLYSGFTTVRDVGAYRALNDVAMRDAIARGDIEGPRMFVAGSYVTITGGAGALTGIAPDITLPWNLHYGEANGPWQVRQVIRKLANDGVDQIKILSSGAVLERGSNPNSQEFTLEELKAAVDEAGHFGLRVACHAHSTQGIKNAILAGVTSVEHATMIDDEGIAMAKARGTYLVMDIYDEECIEAAGKANAIPPDFLAHDANLGQIQRDNFRKAVAAGVKLAFGTDAGVCPYGTSGMQFAYMVKYGMSPMQAIQSTTSAAADLLGHTDEFGSIRPGKFADIVAVDGDPVQNVRLLENIPFVMKAGKIYKQ
;
A
#
# COMPACT_ATOMS: atom_id res chain seq x y z
N MET A 1 77.57 -8.27 31.66
CA MET A 1 76.41 -7.72 32.40
C MET A 1 75.19 -8.53 32.04
N LYS A 2 74.64 -9.32 32.96
CA LYS A 2 73.53 -10.20 32.74
C LYS A 2 72.27 -9.52 33.29
N THR A 3 71.35 -9.15 32.43
CA THR A 3 70.08 -8.56 32.83
C THR A 3 69.01 -9.68 33.00
N LYS A 4 68.53 -9.83 34.22
CA LYS A 4 67.46 -10.78 34.56
C LYS A 4 66.10 -10.19 34.18
N ILE A 5 65.26 -10.91 33.39
CA ILE A 5 63.91 -10.59 33.11
C ILE A 5 63.01 -11.38 34.11
N SER A 6 62.37 -10.64 34.99
CA SER A 6 61.33 -11.23 35.90
C SER A 6 59.97 -11.29 35.18
N ILE A 7 59.40 -12.50 35.06
CA ILE A 7 58.07 -12.73 34.58
C ILE A 7 57.14 -12.70 35.79
N ALA A 8 56.25 -11.71 35.83
CA ALA A 8 55.16 -11.65 36.79
C ALA A 8 53.95 -12.43 36.26
N PHE A 9 53.53 -13.45 37.01
CA PHE A 9 52.30 -14.21 36.77
C PHE A 9 51.10 -13.39 37.28
N LEU A 10 50.23 -13.01 36.36
CA LEU A 10 48.94 -12.37 36.67
C LEU A 10 47.90 -13.47 36.86
N ILE A 11 47.44 -13.66 38.09
CA ILE A 11 46.30 -14.57 38.40
C ILE A 11 45.02 -13.81 38.06
N LEU A 12 44.32 -14.25 37.01
CA LEU A 12 42.95 -13.79 36.69
C LEU A 12 41.96 -14.49 37.63
N LEU A 13 41.40 -13.73 38.55
CA LEU A 13 40.16 -14.16 39.27
C LEU A 13 38.99 -14.09 38.33
N ALA A 14 38.43 -15.22 37.89
CA ALA A 14 37.20 -15.31 37.21
C ALA A 14 36.04 -15.03 38.19
N ALA A 15 35.52 -13.79 38.18
CA ALA A 15 34.28 -13.48 38.85
C ALA A 15 33.14 -14.02 37.97
N GLY A 16 32.43 -15.05 38.45
CA GLY A 16 31.26 -15.61 37.83
C GLY A 16 30.14 -14.58 37.80
N ILE A 17 29.72 -14.17 36.58
CA ILE A 17 28.54 -13.39 36.35
C ILE A 17 27.33 -14.38 36.41
N PRO A 18 26.34 -14.17 37.29
CA PRO A 18 25.15 -15.01 37.27
C PRO A 18 24.39 -14.76 35.95
N ALA A 19 24.30 -15.80 35.13
CA ALA A 19 23.44 -15.83 33.97
C ALA A 19 21.99 -15.73 34.45
N TRP A 20 21.39 -14.58 34.36
CA TRP A 20 19.95 -14.43 34.44
C TRP A 20 19.38 -14.96 33.12
N ALA A 21 19.07 -16.27 33.13
CA ALA A 21 18.24 -16.86 32.10
C ALA A 21 16.82 -16.28 32.27
N GLN A 22 16.53 -15.20 31.57
CA GLN A 22 15.16 -14.82 31.32
C GLN A 22 14.60 -15.83 30.31
N SER A 23 13.96 -16.90 30.87
CA SER A 23 13.02 -17.72 30.13
C SER A 23 11.76 -16.88 29.89
N GLY A 24 11.84 -15.97 28.91
CA GLY A 24 10.68 -15.38 28.29
C GLY A 24 9.99 -16.49 27.50
N THR A 25 9.05 -17.20 28.14
CA THR A 25 8.07 -17.99 27.42
C THR A 25 7.29 -17.01 26.53
N ALA A 26 7.55 -17.06 25.22
CA ALA A 26 6.66 -16.44 24.26
C ALA A 26 5.22 -16.86 24.63
N PRO A 27 4.22 -15.95 24.63
CA PRO A 27 2.85 -16.32 24.91
C PRO A 27 2.48 -17.46 23.97
N ALA A 28 2.10 -18.61 24.55
CA ALA A 28 1.61 -19.74 23.78
C ALA A 28 0.48 -19.21 22.88
N ALA A 29 0.64 -19.33 21.56
CA ALA A 29 -0.39 -18.97 20.61
C ALA A 29 -1.70 -19.58 21.11
N SER A 30 -2.74 -18.76 21.23
CA SER A 30 -4.05 -19.18 21.74
C SER A 30 -4.43 -20.48 21.05
N SER A 31 -4.51 -21.57 21.78
CA SER A 31 -4.90 -22.89 21.27
C SER A 31 -6.37 -22.90 20.82
N GLN A 32 -7.10 -21.83 21.10
CA GLN A 32 -8.52 -21.69 20.80
C GLN A 32 -8.74 -21.49 19.31
N VAL A 33 -9.56 -22.37 18.72
CA VAL A 33 -10.02 -22.24 17.34
C VAL A 33 -11.16 -21.23 17.29
N THR A 34 -11.15 -20.36 16.27
CA THR A 34 -12.32 -19.57 15.88
C THR A 34 -12.95 -20.22 14.66
N ALA A 35 -14.27 -20.42 14.68
CA ALA A 35 -15.05 -20.94 13.56
C ALA A 35 -15.97 -19.84 13.02
N ILE A 36 -15.83 -19.45 11.77
CA ILE A 36 -16.74 -18.53 11.09
C ILE A 36 -17.74 -19.37 10.29
N LEU A 37 -19.04 -19.11 10.49
CA LEU A 37 -20.12 -19.67 9.69
C LEU A 37 -20.48 -18.65 8.61
N ALA A 38 -20.07 -18.89 7.37
CA ALA A 38 -20.33 -17.99 6.24
C ALA A 38 -21.58 -18.45 5.47
N GLY A 39 -22.57 -17.57 5.29
CA GLY A 39 -23.72 -17.86 4.42
C GLY A 39 -23.27 -17.99 2.98
N ARG A 40 -22.50 -17.02 2.51
CA ARG A 40 -21.79 -17.01 1.23
C ARG A 40 -20.32 -16.71 1.45
N LEU A 41 -19.46 -17.25 0.60
CA LEU A 41 -18.03 -16.98 0.56
C LEU A 41 -17.62 -16.63 -0.87
N ILE A 42 -17.00 -15.50 -1.09
CA ILE A 42 -16.38 -15.16 -2.37
C ILE A 42 -15.04 -15.88 -2.49
N ASP A 43 -14.98 -16.84 -3.41
CA ASP A 43 -13.75 -17.50 -3.84
C ASP A 43 -13.10 -16.63 -4.92
N THR A 44 -12.19 -15.75 -4.51
CA THR A 44 -11.56 -14.76 -5.39
C THR A 44 -10.56 -15.38 -6.37
N ASP A 45 -9.99 -16.55 -6.06
CA ASP A 45 -9.11 -17.28 -6.96
C ASP A 45 -9.91 -17.87 -8.15
N ALA A 46 -11.09 -18.44 -7.86
CA ALA A 46 -11.94 -19.06 -8.88
C ALA A 46 -12.99 -18.13 -9.47
N GLY A 47 -13.17 -16.91 -8.90
CA GLY A 47 -14.17 -15.95 -9.34
C GLY A 47 -15.62 -16.46 -9.17
N LYS A 48 -15.91 -17.16 -8.06
CA LYS A 48 -17.25 -17.75 -7.80
C LYS A 48 -17.70 -17.57 -6.36
N ILE A 49 -18.99 -17.78 -6.12
CA ILE A 49 -19.60 -17.78 -4.80
C ILE A 49 -19.75 -19.24 -4.34
N LEU A 50 -19.34 -19.51 -3.09
CA LEU A 50 -19.56 -20.76 -2.38
C LEU A 50 -20.58 -20.53 -1.27
N GLU A 51 -21.56 -21.46 -1.15
CA GLU A 51 -22.60 -21.36 -0.14
C GLU A 51 -22.24 -22.17 1.13
N HIS A 52 -22.69 -21.67 2.29
CA HIS A 52 -22.65 -22.38 3.58
C HIS A 52 -21.26 -22.95 3.95
N GLN A 53 -20.23 -22.08 3.90
CA GLN A 53 -18.87 -22.49 4.27
C GLN A 53 -18.59 -22.30 5.75
N VAL A 54 -17.82 -23.23 6.31
CA VAL A 54 -17.20 -23.09 7.62
C VAL A 54 -15.73 -22.75 7.41
N ILE A 55 -15.24 -21.70 8.10
CA ILE A 55 -13.83 -21.31 8.09
C ILE A 55 -13.29 -21.54 9.50
N LEU A 56 -12.32 -22.43 9.64
CA LEU A 56 -11.62 -22.67 10.90
C LEU A 56 -10.32 -21.89 10.94
N ILE A 57 -10.10 -21.16 12.02
CA ILE A 57 -8.95 -20.26 12.21
C ILE A 57 -8.23 -20.66 13.49
N ARG A 58 -6.91 -20.82 13.43
CA ARG A 58 -6.05 -21.05 14.58
C ARG A 58 -4.99 -19.95 14.67
N GLY A 59 -5.05 -19.14 15.74
CA GLY A 59 -4.21 -17.96 15.87
C GLY A 59 -4.47 -16.99 14.71
N GLU A 60 -3.45 -16.67 13.95
CA GLU A 60 -3.53 -15.70 12.85
C GLU A 60 -3.90 -16.32 11.50
N ARG A 61 -3.97 -17.67 11.40
CA ARG A 61 -4.05 -18.34 10.10
C ARG A 61 -5.30 -19.19 9.95
N ILE A 62 -5.75 -19.30 8.72
CA ILE A 62 -6.84 -20.18 8.31
C ILE A 62 -6.31 -21.62 8.35
N GLU A 63 -6.99 -22.48 9.10
CA GLU A 63 -6.66 -23.91 9.22
C GLU A 63 -7.39 -24.75 8.18
N ALA A 64 -8.68 -24.49 7.99
CA ALA A 64 -9.51 -25.21 7.03
C ALA A 64 -10.67 -24.34 6.53
N VAL A 65 -11.14 -24.64 5.31
CA VAL A 65 -12.33 -24.03 4.70
C VAL A 65 -13.11 -25.12 3.98
N GLY A 66 -14.42 -25.20 4.22
CA GLY A 66 -15.26 -26.18 3.52
C GLY A 66 -16.68 -26.21 4.02
N GLN A 67 -17.55 -26.83 3.23
CA GLN A 67 -18.93 -27.07 3.63
C GLN A 67 -19.01 -28.24 4.64
N GLY A 68 -19.79 -28.07 5.70
CA GLY A 68 -20.02 -29.14 6.66
C GLY A 68 -18.81 -29.55 7.51
N LEU A 69 -17.77 -28.71 7.61
CA LEU A 69 -16.65 -28.98 8.51
C LEU A 69 -17.13 -29.05 9.97
N ALA A 70 -16.65 -30.07 10.70
CA ALA A 70 -16.93 -30.20 12.12
C ALA A 70 -16.25 -29.06 12.89
N ILE A 71 -17.01 -28.34 13.72
CA ILE A 71 -16.49 -27.31 14.61
C ILE A 71 -15.91 -27.98 15.84
N PRO A 72 -14.62 -27.76 16.16
CA PRO A 72 -14.00 -28.35 17.33
C PRO A 72 -14.71 -27.93 18.65
N PRO A 73 -14.84 -28.82 19.62
CA PRO A 73 -15.37 -28.46 20.93
C PRO A 73 -14.58 -27.30 21.57
N GLY A 74 -15.31 -26.30 22.10
CA GLY A 74 -14.69 -25.11 22.70
C GLY A 74 -14.23 -24.05 21.72
N ALA A 75 -14.46 -24.21 20.41
CA ALA A 75 -14.19 -23.16 19.42
C ALA A 75 -15.08 -21.92 19.65
N LYS A 76 -14.52 -20.74 19.47
CA LYS A 76 -15.30 -19.49 19.41
C LYS A 76 -16.05 -19.46 18.08
N VAL A 77 -17.39 -19.44 18.10
CA VAL A 77 -18.20 -19.37 16.89
C VAL A 77 -18.53 -17.92 16.59
N VAL A 78 -18.26 -17.50 15.34
CA VAL A 78 -18.67 -16.22 14.75
C VAL A 78 -19.70 -16.52 13.67
N ASP A 79 -20.96 -16.15 13.93
CA ASP A 79 -22.08 -16.46 13.04
C ASP A 79 -22.26 -15.32 11.99
N LEU A 80 -21.80 -15.58 10.77
CA LEU A 80 -21.99 -14.76 9.57
C LEU A 80 -22.85 -15.50 8.53
N SER A 81 -23.73 -16.41 8.98
CA SER A 81 -24.55 -17.28 8.12
C SER A 81 -25.57 -16.51 7.24
N LYS A 82 -25.82 -15.23 7.56
CA LYS A 82 -26.68 -14.34 6.75
C LYS A 82 -25.87 -13.38 5.87
N MET A 83 -24.55 -13.39 5.96
CA MET A 83 -23.65 -12.45 5.30
C MET A 83 -22.86 -13.11 4.16
N THR A 84 -22.29 -12.28 3.31
CA THR A 84 -21.28 -12.68 2.33
C THR A 84 -19.89 -12.35 2.88
N VAL A 85 -19.07 -13.36 3.00
CA VAL A 85 -17.69 -13.29 3.50
C VAL A 85 -16.72 -13.18 2.34
N LEU A 86 -15.73 -12.30 2.46
CA LEU A 86 -14.68 -12.06 1.49
C LEU A 86 -13.31 -12.09 2.19
N PRO A 87 -12.20 -12.28 1.43
CA PRO A 87 -10.88 -11.93 1.96
C PRO A 87 -10.83 -10.46 2.38
N GLY A 88 -9.99 -10.13 3.34
CA GLY A 88 -9.70 -8.75 3.67
C GLY A 88 -9.28 -7.95 2.44
N LEU A 89 -9.77 -6.73 2.31
CA LEU A 89 -9.52 -5.87 1.16
C LEU A 89 -8.09 -5.34 1.19
N ILE A 90 -7.54 -5.06 0.00
CA ILE A 90 -6.18 -4.56 -0.19
C ILE A 90 -6.25 -3.28 -1.02
N ASP A 91 -5.66 -2.19 -0.53
CA ASP A 91 -5.47 -0.95 -1.26
C ASP A 91 -3.99 -0.82 -1.64
N CYS A 92 -3.69 -0.82 -2.95
CA CYS A 92 -2.32 -0.81 -3.44
C CYS A 92 -1.74 0.60 -3.67
N HIS A 93 -2.46 1.65 -3.29
CA HIS A 93 -1.99 3.02 -3.41
C HIS A 93 -2.54 3.89 -2.27
N THR A 94 -1.74 4.09 -1.23
CA THR A 94 -2.12 4.91 -0.07
C THR A 94 -0.94 5.78 0.39
N HIS A 95 -1.24 6.83 1.16
CA HIS A 95 -0.30 7.74 1.80
C HIS A 95 -0.63 7.93 3.29
N LEU A 96 -0.76 6.81 4.04
CA LEU A 96 -1.24 6.85 5.43
C LEU A 96 -0.32 7.62 6.37
N ALA A 97 0.97 7.68 6.06
CA ALA A 97 2.01 8.20 6.94
C ALA A 97 2.34 9.68 6.69
N ASP A 98 1.62 10.37 5.82
CA ASP A 98 1.81 11.81 5.54
C ASP A 98 1.01 12.75 6.48
N GLY A 99 0.35 12.20 7.49
CA GLY A 99 -0.39 12.97 8.48
C GLY A 99 -1.82 13.28 8.05
N THR A 100 -2.23 14.51 8.23
CA THR A 100 -3.54 15.00 7.76
C THR A 100 -3.49 15.29 6.26
N GLU A 101 -4.60 15.05 5.58
CA GLU A 101 -4.80 15.43 4.18
C GLU A 101 -4.45 16.91 3.99
N ASP A 102 -3.38 17.20 3.24
CA ASP A 102 -3.01 18.56 2.92
C ASP A 102 -2.85 18.75 1.42
N ASN A 103 -3.97 18.99 0.77
CA ASN A 103 -4.06 19.30 -0.64
C ASN A 103 -3.92 20.80 -0.93
N THR A 104 -3.45 21.61 0.05
CA THR A 104 -3.32 23.06 -0.12
C THR A 104 -2.18 23.44 -1.06
N GLY A 105 -1.23 22.53 -1.31
CA GLY A 105 -0.02 22.81 -2.08
C GLY A 105 0.89 23.85 -1.42
N ASP A 106 0.70 24.17 -0.13
CA ASP A 106 1.61 25.04 0.60
C ASP A 106 2.84 24.26 1.05
N PRO A 107 4.02 24.49 0.44
CA PRO A 107 5.24 23.78 0.81
C PRO A 107 5.64 23.98 2.27
N LEU A 108 5.17 25.05 2.90
CA LEU A 108 5.45 25.32 4.31
C LEU A 108 4.71 24.35 5.24
N THR A 109 3.67 23.68 4.80
CA THR A 109 2.95 22.68 5.60
C THR A 109 3.90 21.62 6.13
N TYR A 110 4.75 21.07 5.27
CA TYR A 110 5.75 20.07 5.67
C TYR A 110 6.86 20.63 6.57
N LEU A 111 7.00 21.95 6.66
CA LEU A 111 7.97 22.62 7.54
C LEU A 111 7.38 23.03 8.90
N LYS A 112 6.06 23.07 9.02
CA LYS A 112 5.36 23.49 10.26
C LYS A 112 5.31 22.41 11.33
N LYS A 113 5.48 21.14 10.96
CA LYS A 113 5.34 19.97 11.85
C LYS A 113 6.62 19.15 11.87
N THR A 114 6.94 18.56 12.99
CA THR A 114 8.02 17.56 13.12
C THR A 114 7.57 16.21 12.54
N SER A 115 8.52 15.31 12.23
CA SER A 115 8.18 13.93 11.85
C SER A 115 7.35 13.21 12.90
N ALA A 116 7.59 13.48 14.19
CA ALA A 116 6.84 12.88 15.28
C ALA A 116 5.37 13.35 15.29
N GLU A 117 5.13 14.65 15.09
CA GLU A 117 3.76 15.18 14.97
C GLU A 117 3.02 14.55 13.79
N VAL A 118 3.65 14.51 12.61
CA VAL A 118 3.07 13.87 11.42
C VAL A 118 2.77 12.39 11.68
N ALA A 119 3.69 11.65 12.29
CA ALA A 119 3.48 10.24 12.61
C ALA A 119 2.29 10.03 13.57
N PHE A 120 2.11 10.87 14.59
CA PHE A 120 0.96 10.77 15.49
C PHE A 120 -0.35 11.15 14.82
N GLU A 121 -0.35 12.17 13.96
CA GLU A 121 -1.53 12.54 13.15
C GLU A 121 -1.94 11.44 12.15
N SER A 122 -1.00 10.60 11.75
CA SER A 122 -1.21 9.49 10.81
C SER A 122 -1.86 8.25 11.46
N VAL A 123 -1.83 8.11 12.79
CA VAL A 123 -2.42 6.95 13.49
C VAL A 123 -3.93 6.78 13.21
N PRO A 124 -4.76 7.83 13.26
CA PRO A 124 -6.17 7.74 12.88
C PRO A 124 -6.39 7.27 11.44
N ASN A 125 -5.50 7.63 10.50
CA ASN A 125 -5.58 7.24 9.08
C ASN A 125 -5.48 5.71 8.95
N ALA A 126 -4.46 5.12 9.56
CA ALA A 126 -4.28 3.67 9.57
C ALA A 126 -5.49 2.95 10.17
N ARG A 127 -6.03 3.47 11.28
CA ARG A 127 -7.23 2.93 11.90
C ARG A 127 -8.45 3.03 10.98
N ALA A 128 -8.67 4.18 10.33
CA ALA A 128 -9.79 4.38 9.40
C ALA A 128 -9.75 3.37 8.25
N MET A 129 -8.57 3.12 7.67
CA MET A 129 -8.41 2.13 6.61
C MET A 129 -8.74 0.72 7.10
N LEU A 130 -8.22 0.29 8.25
CA LEU A 130 -8.53 -1.03 8.80
C LEU A 130 -10.03 -1.21 9.07
N TYR A 131 -10.68 -0.22 9.68
CA TYR A 131 -12.10 -0.29 10.06
C TYR A 131 -13.05 -0.17 8.86
N SER A 132 -12.57 0.30 7.70
CA SER A 132 -13.30 0.27 6.42
C SER A 132 -13.14 -1.04 5.65
N GLY A 133 -12.37 -2.02 6.20
CA GLY A 133 -12.21 -3.35 5.62
C GLY A 133 -10.90 -3.59 4.87
N PHE A 134 -10.05 -2.58 4.73
CA PHE A 134 -8.73 -2.73 4.11
C PHE A 134 -7.74 -3.26 5.15
N THR A 135 -7.56 -4.58 5.15
CA THR A 135 -6.69 -5.27 6.11
C THR A 135 -5.22 -5.23 5.73
N THR A 136 -4.93 -4.91 4.47
CA THR A 136 -3.59 -4.73 3.91
C THR A 136 -3.58 -3.49 3.03
N VAL A 137 -2.48 -2.73 3.07
CA VAL A 137 -2.24 -1.58 2.19
C VAL A 137 -0.82 -1.57 1.65
N ARG A 138 -0.65 -0.99 0.47
CA ARG A 138 0.64 -0.57 -0.04
C ARG A 138 0.73 0.95 0.08
N ASP A 139 1.53 1.41 1.03
CA ASP A 139 1.84 2.83 1.22
C ASP A 139 2.99 3.21 0.28
N VAL A 140 2.71 4.12 -0.65
CA VAL A 140 3.63 4.38 -1.76
C VAL A 140 4.50 5.61 -1.54
N GLY A 141 4.85 5.86 -0.29
CA GLY A 141 5.82 6.87 0.11
C GLY A 141 5.22 8.00 0.92
N ALA A 142 6.11 8.75 1.55
CA ALA A 142 5.79 9.89 2.37
C ALA A 142 6.79 11.03 2.13
N TYR A 143 6.32 12.28 2.22
CA TYR A 143 7.20 13.46 2.19
C TYR A 143 8.17 13.47 3.37
N ARG A 144 7.70 13.07 4.55
CA ARG A 144 8.58 12.82 5.72
C ARG A 144 9.12 11.39 5.65
N ALA A 145 10.27 11.23 5.01
CA ALA A 145 10.89 9.93 4.79
C ALA A 145 10.89 9.04 6.03
N LEU A 146 10.56 7.76 5.83
CA LEU A 146 10.57 6.68 6.82
C LEU A 146 9.45 6.73 7.90
N ASN A 147 8.53 7.69 7.83
CA ASN A 147 7.37 7.70 8.73
C ASN A 147 6.49 6.46 8.50
N ASP A 148 6.32 6.03 7.25
CA ASP A 148 5.58 4.82 6.85
C ASP A 148 6.27 3.54 7.36
N VAL A 149 7.61 3.47 7.33
CA VAL A 149 8.39 2.37 7.91
C VAL A 149 8.12 2.28 9.42
N ALA A 150 8.18 3.42 10.12
CA ALA A 150 7.92 3.48 11.56
C ALA A 150 6.49 3.07 11.91
N MET A 151 5.50 3.49 11.10
CA MET A 151 4.09 3.13 11.27
C MET A 151 3.86 1.63 11.03
N ARG A 152 4.38 1.07 9.92
CA ARG A 152 4.34 -0.37 9.65
C ARG A 152 4.85 -1.18 10.83
N ASP A 153 6.01 -0.82 11.34
CA ASP A 153 6.66 -1.55 12.43
C ASP A 153 5.87 -1.44 13.74
N ALA A 154 5.29 -0.26 14.04
CA ALA A 154 4.42 -0.07 15.20
C ALA A 154 3.12 -0.91 15.10
N ILE A 155 2.51 -1.01 13.90
CA ILE A 155 1.36 -1.88 13.65
C ILE A 155 1.74 -3.35 13.79
N ALA A 156 2.91 -3.75 13.27
CA ALA A 156 3.39 -5.13 13.34
C ALA A 156 3.65 -5.59 14.79
N ARG A 157 4.14 -4.69 15.65
CA ARG A 157 4.29 -4.96 17.09
C ARG A 157 2.99 -4.90 17.88
N GLY A 158 1.92 -4.37 17.29
CA GLY A 158 0.63 -4.18 17.96
C GLY A 158 0.55 -2.92 18.83
N ASP A 159 1.49 -1.99 18.70
CA ASP A 159 1.51 -0.72 19.45
C ASP A 159 0.36 0.19 19.01
N ILE A 160 0.00 0.14 17.72
CA ILE A 160 -1.13 0.86 17.14
C ILE A 160 -1.99 -0.07 16.26
N GLU A 161 -3.27 0.28 16.08
CA GLU A 161 -4.17 -0.44 15.18
C GLU A 161 -4.08 0.10 13.76
N GLY A 162 -3.94 -0.79 12.78
CA GLY A 162 -3.87 -0.46 11.37
C GLY A 162 -3.83 -1.70 10.48
N PRO A 163 -3.87 -1.53 9.15
CA PRO A 163 -3.71 -2.61 8.18
C PRO A 163 -2.28 -3.17 8.22
N ARG A 164 -2.04 -4.31 7.58
CA ARG A 164 -0.69 -4.75 7.20
C ARG A 164 -0.18 -3.78 6.14
N MET A 165 0.99 -3.19 6.34
CA MET A 165 1.54 -2.20 5.42
C MET A 165 2.74 -2.75 4.66
N PHE A 166 2.81 -2.41 3.37
CA PHE A 166 3.99 -2.53 2.51
C PHE A 166 4.42 -1.11 2.13
N VAL A 167 5.62 -0.70 2.50
CA VAL A 167 6.02 0.71 2.55
C VAL A 167 7.19 1.03 1.62
N ALA A 168 7.25 2.28 1.13
CA ALA A 168 8.27 2.76 0.20
C ALA A 168 9.30 3.71 0.84
N GLY A 169 9.06 4.20 2.03
CA GLY A 169 9.98 5.05 2.80
C GLY A 169 10.05 6.50 2.33
N SER A 170 10.17 6.74 1.04
CA SER A 170 10.19 8.06 0.41
C SER A 170 9.93 7.95 -1.09
N TYR A 171 9.58 9.07 -1.71
CA TYR A 171 9.52 9.18 -3.17
C TYR A 171 10.93 9.23 -3.75
N VAL A 172 11.24 8.39 -4.77
CA VAL A 172 12.43 8.58 -5.59
C VAL A 172 12.05 9.53 -6.72
N THR A 173 12.62 10.73 -6.71
CA THR A 173 12.25 11.84 -7.59
C THR A 173 13.48 12.62 -8.04
N ILE A 174 13.33 13.42 -9.12
CA ILE A 174 14.36 14.36 -9.54
C ILE A 174 14.28 15.65 -8.71
N THR A 175 15.36 16.41 -8.68
CA THR A 175 15.32 17.75 -8.07
C THR A 175 14.26 18.61 -8.76
N GLY A 176 13.29 19.10 -7.98
CA GLY A 176 12.17 19.89 -8.47
C GLY A 176 11.10 19.11 -9.24
N GLY A 177 11.14 17.77 -9.18
CA GLY A 177 10.11 16.89 -9.73
C GLY A 177 8.95 16.67 -8.77
N ALA A 178 7.96 15.90 -9.22
CA ALA A 178 6.87 15.44 -8.38
C ALA A 178 7.40 14.65 -7.15
N GLY A 179 6.81 14.88 -5.98
CA GLY A 179 7.30 14.32 -4.72
C GLY A 179 8.52 15.02 -4.11
N ALA A 180 9.07 16.06 -4.77
CA ALA A 180 10.08 16.95 -4.20
C ALA A 180 9.40 18.18 -3.58
N LEU A 181 9.92 18.64 -2.44
CA LEU A 181 9.41 19.88 -1.84
C LEU A 181 9.90 21.09 -2.66
N THR A 182 9.00 21.69 -3.46
CA THR A 182 9.27 22.81 -4.35
C THR A 182 8.79 24.15 -3.78
N GLY A 183 9.18 25.27 -4.42
CA GLY A 183 8.71 26.62 -4.01
C GLY A 183 9.40 27.18 -2.76
N ILE A 184 10.48 26.56 -2.29
CA ILE A 184 11.32 27.02 -1.18
C ILE A 184 12.49 27.84 -1.76
N ALA A 185 12.86 28.93 -1.10
CA ALA A 185 14.00 29.74 -1.51
C ALA A 185 15.30 28.91 -1.48
N PRO A 186 16.18 29.02 -2.49
CA PRO A 186 17.33 28.12 -2.65
C PRO A 186 18.40 28.26 -1.59
N ASP A 187 18.34 29.29 -0.77
CA ASP A 187 19.23 29.52 0.40
C ASP A 187 18.70 28.93 1.71
N ILE A 188 17.51 28.26 1.67
CA ILE A 188 16.96 27.53 2.80
C ILE A 188 17.40 26.07 2.72
N THR A 189 18.05 25.59 3.79
CA THR A 189 18.40 24.17 3.90
C THR A 189 17.25 23.38 4.47
N LEU A 190 16.73 22.44 3.70
CA LEU A 190 15.67 21.53 4.14
C LEU A 190 16.19 20.46 5.11
N PRO A 191 15.37 19.98 6.06
CA PRO A 191 15.66 18.77 6.82
C PRO A 191 15.94 17.58 5.90
N TRP A 192 16.89 16.72 6.26
CA TRP A 192 17.34 15.57 5.44
C TRP A 192 16.16 14.67 4.97
N ASN A 193 15.15 14.52 5.78
CA ASN A 193 14.01 13.64 5.50
C ASN A 193 12.98 14.24 4.53
N LEU A 194 13.10 15.50 4.13
CA LEU A 194 12.25 16.14 3.11
C LEU A 194 12.86 16.12 1.70
N HIS A 195 14.08 15.64 1.54
CA HIS A 195 14.75 15.46 0.25
C HIS A 195 15.49 14.12 0.17
N TYR A 196 15.07 13.14 0.96
CA TYR A 196 15.75 11.86 1.13
C TYR A 196 15.81 11.04 -0.16
N GLY A 197 14.75 11.10 -0.97
CA GLY A 197 14.60 10.36 -2.22
C GLY A 197 15.06 11.11 -3.47
N GLU A 198 15.53 12.37 -3.35
CA GLU A 198 16.00 13.12 -4.52
C GLU A 198 17.25 12.49 -5.16
N ALA A 199 17.18 12.31 -6.49
CA ALA A 199 18.24 11.69 -7.26
C ALA A 199 18.26 12.21 -8.71
N ASN A 200 19.45 12.53 -9.22
CA ASN A 200 19.64 12.99 -10.60
C ASN A 200 20.70 12.09 -11.26
N GLY A 201 20.30 11.43 -12.33
CA GLY A 201 21.14 10.47 -13.05
C GLY A 201 21.15 9.06 -12.44
N PRO A 202 21.47 8.04 -13.24
CA PRO A 202 21.37 6.61 -12.86
C PRO A 202 22.15 6.25 -11.61
N TRP A 203 23.29 6.89 -11.38
CA TRP A 203 24.14 6.62 -10.22
C TRP A 203 23.49 7.06 -8.90
N GLN A 204 22.92 8.27 -8.85
CA GLN A 204 22.25 8.76 -7.65
C GLN A 204 20.98 7.96 -7.36
N VAL A 205 20.21 7.60 -8.41
CA VAL A 205 19.04 6.71 -8.29
C VAL A 205 19.44 5.40 -7.60
N ARG A 206 20.52 4.74 -8.04
CA ARG A 206 21.02 3.51 -7.37
C ARG A 206 21.42 3.76 -5.91
N GLN A 207 22.06 4.88 -5.62
CA GLN A 207 22.45 5.21 -4.24
C GLN A 207 21.23 5.38 -3.33
N VAL A 208 20.18 6.09 -3.79
CA VAL A 208 18.95 6.29 -3.03
C VAL A 208 18.25 4.95 -2.79
N ILE A 209 18.16 4.09 -3.79
CA ILE A 209 17.53 2.76 -3.64
C ILE A 209 18.29 1.91 -2.61
N ARG A 210 19.62 1.92 -2.61
CA ARG A 210 20.43 1.23 -1.58
C ARG A 210 20.17 1.75 -0.17
N LYS A 211 19.99 3.07 -0.02
CA LYS A 211 19.61 3.67 1.26
C LYS A 211 18.25 3.20 1.72
N LEU A 212 17.24 3.30 0.86
CA LEU A 212 15.89 2.85 1.16
C LEU A 212 15.84 1.34 1.50
N ALA A 213 16.55 0.51 0.73
CA ALA A 213 16.66 -0.92 1.03
C ALA A 213 17.33 -1.19 2.40
N ASN A 214 18.39 -0.44 2.75
CA ASN A 214 19.03 -0.51 4.07
C ASN A 214 18.08 -0.09 5.20
N ASP A 215 17.20 0.86 4.94
CA ASP A 215 16.25 1.37 5.93
C ASP A 215 14.98 0.49 6.04
N GLY A 216 14.95 -0.62 5.30
CA GLY A 216 13.97 -1.69 5.47
C GLY A 216 12.63 -1.43 4.79
N VAL A 217 12.62 -0.72 3.66
CA VAL A 217 11.41 -0.59 2.83
C VAL A 217 11.02 -1.92 2.17
N ASP A 218 9.74 -2.07 1.82
CA ASP A 218 9.20 -3.28 1.18
C ASP A 218 9.13 -3.15 -0.35
N GLN A 219 9.23 -1.93 -0.86
CA GLN A 219 9.18 -1.57 -2.28
C GLN A 219 9.84 -0.23 -2.55
N ILE A 220 9.98 0.11 -3.83
CA ILE A 220 10.43 1.43 -4.28
C ILE A 220 9.25 2.15 -4.94
N LYS A 221 9.05 3.43 -4.61
CA LYS A 221 8.18 4.35 -5.35
C LYS A 221 9.05 5.36 -6.10
N ILE A 222 8.91 5.40 -7.43
CA ILE A 222 9.60 6.35 -8.31
C ILE A 222 8.58 7.16 -9.12
N LEU A 223 8.91 8.39 -9.50
CA LEU A 223 8.00 9.27 -10.22
C LEU A 223 8.59 9.58 -11.60
N SER A 224 7.91 9.15 -12.69
CA SER A 224 8.39 9.33 -14.06
C SER A 224 7.76 10.50 -14.79
N SER A 225 6.72 11.10 -14.23
CA SER A 225 6.10 12.33 -14.73
C SER A 225 5.74 13.27 -13.59
N GLY A 226 5.38 14.51 -13.92
CA GLY A 226 4.83 15.44 -12.95
C GLY A 226 3.48 14.98 -12.41
N ALA A 227 3.06 15.59 -11.29
CA ALA A 227 1.83 15.32 -10.55
C ALA A 227 0.77 16.40 -10.79
N VAL A 228 -0.49 16.08 -10.45
CA VAL A 228 -1.65 17.00 -10.56
C VAL A 228 -1.68 17.95 -9.36
N LEU A 229 -1.63 17.40 -8.15
CA LEU A 229 -1.81 18.13 -6.88
C LEU A 229 -0.48 18.58 -6.28
N GLU A 230 0.42 19.12 -7.13
CA GLU A 230 1.73 19.57 -6.66
C GLU A 230 2.17 20.85 -7.33
N ARG A 231 2.64 21.80 -6.51
CA ARG A 231 3.06 23.12 -6.97
C ARG A 231 4.32 23.02 -7.85
N GLY A 232 4.27 23.66 -9.02
CA GLY A 232 5.40 23.70 -9.97
C GLY A 232 5.59 22.40 -10.75
N SER A 233 4.76 21.40 -10.52
CA SER A 233 4.72 20.15 -11.28
C SER A 233 3.79 20.28 -12.50
N ASN A 234 3.99 19.45 -13.53
CA ASN A 234 3.14 19.39 -14.71
C ASN A 234 2.90 17.91 -15.08
N PRO A 235 1.66 17.40 -14.97
CA PRO A 235 1.34 15.99 -15.24
C PRO A 235 1.70 15.54 -16.68
N ASN A 236 1.88 16.48 -17.61
CA ASN A 236 2.32 16.17 -18.98
C ASN A 236 3.85 16.07 -19.12
N SER A 237 4.63 16.50 -18.12
CA SER A 237 6.10 16.44 -18.19
C SER A 237 6.61 15.02 -18.03
N GLN A 238 7.74 14.72 -18.67
CA GLN A 238 8.57 13.58 -18.32
C GLN A 238 9.62 14.06 -17.31
N GLU A 239 9.83 13.31 -16.23
CA GLU A 239 10.82 13.65 -15.20
C GLU A 239 12.06 12.76 -15.31
N PHE A 240 11.98 11.50 -14.93
CA PHE A 240 13.10 10.59 -15.15
C PHE A 240 13.23 10.15 -16.61
N THR A 241 14.45 10.00 -17.06
CA THR A 241 14.78 9.35 -18.34
C THR A 241 14.56 7.84 -18.25
N LEU A 242 14.43 7.18 -19.41
CA LEU A 242 14.35 5.72 -19.46
C LEU A 242 15.58 5.04 -18.84
N GLU A 243 16.76 5.66 -18.96
CA GLU A 243 18.01 5.12 -18.37
C GLU A 243 17.97 5.14 -16.85
N GLU A 244 17.48 6.22 -16.25
CA GLU A 244 17.32 6.35 -14.80
C GLU A 244 16.27 5.36 -14.25
N LEU A 245 15.13 5.23 -14.93
CA LEU A 245 14.09 4.26 -14.58
C LEU A 245 14.60 2.81 -14.64
N LYS A 246 15.41 2.47 -15.68
CA LYS A 246 16.06 1.15 -15.78
C LYS A 246 17.05 0.94 -14.64
N ALA A 247 17.82 1.96 -14.27
CA ALA A 247 18.74 1.88 -13.15
C ALA A 247 17.99 1.63 -11.82
N ALA A 248 16.80 2.24 -11.66
CA ALA A 248 15.95 2.01 -10.50
C ALA A 248 15.46 0.56 -10.42
N VAL A 249 14.91 0.04 -11.52
CA VAL A 249 14.37 -1.35 -11.56
C VAL A 249 15.48 -2.39 -11.36
N ASP A 250 16.63 -2.19 -12.01
CA ASP A 250 17.78 -3.08 -11.88
C ASP A 250 18.31 -3.09 -10.43
N GLU A 251 18.51 -1.91 -9.83
CA GLU A 251 19.02 -1.84 -8.47
C GLU A 251 18.04 -2.40 -7.44
N ALA A 252 16.73 -2.06 -7.55
CA ALA A 252 15.69 -2.61 -6.69
C ALA A 252 15.65 -4.15 -6.76
N GLY A 253 15.81 -4.70 -7.97
CA GLY A 253 15.86 -6.14 -8.22
C GLY A 253 16.97 -6.86 -7.44
N HIS A 254 18.13 -6.23 -7.22
CA HIS A 254 19.20 -6.80 -6.40
C HIS A 254 18.80 -7.03 -4.94
N PHE A 255 17.82 -6.27 -4.44
CA PHE A 255 17.29 -6.40 -3.08
C PHE A 255 15.96 -7.16 -3.05
N GLY A 256 15.47 -7.67 -4.18
CA GLY A 256 14.17 -8.32 -4.28
C GLY A 256 12.97 -7.37 -4.16
N LEU A 257 13.21 -6.04 -4.27
CA LEU A 257 12.18 -5.01 -4.14
C LEU A 257 11.45 -4.81 -5.47
N ARG A 258 10.13 -4.63 -5.39
CA ARG A 258 9.28 -4.26 -6.53
C ARG A 258 9.28 -2.74 -6.70
N VAL A 259 9.00 -2.27 -7.92
CA VAL A 259 8.98 -0.85 -8.23
C VAL A 259 7.57 -0.43 -8.64
N ALA A 260 6.99 0.52 -7.91
CA ALA A 260 5.79 1.27 -8.25
C ALA A 260 6.20 2.60 -8.89
N CYS A 261 5.59 2.97 -10.01
CA CYS A 261 5.95 4.18 -10.74
C CYS A 261 4.75 5.10 -10.94
N HIS A 262 4.78 6.29 -10.33
CA HIS A 262 3.84 7.35 -10.65
C HIS A 262 4.03 7.83 -12.08
N ALA A 263 2.96 7.89 -12.86
CA ALA A 263 2.99 8.46 -14.21
C ALA A 263 1.60 8.89 -14.69
N HIS A 264 1.48 10.17 -15.04
CA HIS A 264 0.32 10.71 -15.76
C HIS A 264 0.57 10.81 -17.25
N SER A 265 1.75 11.31 -17.68
CA SER A 265 2.06 11.54 -19.09
C SER A 265 2.21 10.24 -19.88
N THR A 266 1.74 10.23 -21.13
CA THR A 266 1.86 9.09 -22.05
C THR A 266 3.30 8.59 -22.17
N GLN A 267 4.28 9.49 -22.28
CA GLN A 267 5.68 9.12 -22.43
C GLN A 267 6.25 8.57 -21.10
N GLY A 268 5.91 9.18 -19.95
CA GLY A 268 6.31 8.69 -18.63
C GLY A 268 5.80 7.26 -18.38
N ILE A 269 4.53 7.01 -18.70
CA ILE A 269 3.90 5.68 -18.60
C ILE A 269 4.66 4.64 -19.45
N LYS A 270 4.91 4.97 -20.75
CA LYS A 270 5.63 4.05 -21.64
C LYS A 270 7.05 3.79 -21.18
N ASN A 271 7.76 4.83 -20.72
CA ASN A 271 9.12 4.68 -20.19
C ASN A 271 9.15 3.80 -18.93
N ALA A 272 8.18 3.97 -18.01
CA ALA A 272 8.04 3.13 -16.83
C ALA A 272 7.84 1.65 -17.21
N ILE A 273 6.91 1.37 -18.15
CA ILE A 273 6.67 0.01 -18.66
C ILE A 273 7.92 -0.56 -19.35
N LEU A 274 8.61 0.23 -20.16
CA LEU A 274 9.86 -0.18 -20.85
C LEU A 274 11.00 -0.45 -19.86
N ALA A 275 11.06 0.29 -18.76
CA ALA A 275 12.05 0.07 -17.71
C ALA A 275 11.79 -1.24 -16.95
N GLY A 276 10.55 -1.75 -16.95
CA GLY A 276 10.20 -3.01 -16.28
C GLY A 276 9.64 -2.82 -14.87
N VAL A 277 9.01 -1.68 -14.57
CA VAL A 277 8.33 -1.46 -13.29
C VAL A 277 7.22 -2.51 -13.08
N THR A 278 6.95 -2.84 -11.81
CA THR A 278 5.91 -3.80 -11.44
C THR A 278 4.52 -3.21 -11.66
N SER A 279 4.34 -1.93 -11.32
CA SER A 279 3.08 -1.21 -11.54
C SER A 279 3.31 0.24 -12.00
N VAL A 280 2.35 0.74 -12.75
CA VAL A 280 2.20 2.16 -13.06
C VAL A 280 0.99 2.67 -12.29
N GLU A 281 1.22 3.67 -11.47
CA GLU A 281 0.22 4.34 -10.65
C GLU A 281 -0.44 5.45 -11.47
N HIS A 282 -1.72 5.69 -11.28
CA HIS A 282 -2.58 6.62 -12.02
C HIS A 282 -2.75 6.25 -13.50
N ALA A 283 -1.68 6.14 -14.27
CA ALA A 283 -1.68 5.81 -15.70
C ALA A 283 -2.66 6.65 -16.53
N THR A 284 -2.87 7.91 -16.14
CA THR A 284 -3.96 8.78 -16.59
C THR A 284 -4.05 8.93 -18.10
N MET A 285 -2.95 9.32 -18.77
CA MET A 285 -2.91 9.53 -20.22
C MET A 285 -2.29 8.33 -20.96
N ILE A 286 -2.54 7.10 -20.48
CA ILE A 286 -2.10 5.90 -21.20
C ILE A 286 -2.84 5.79 -22.53
N ASP A 287 -2.09 5.63 -23.63
CA ASP A 287 -2.65 5.40 -24.95
C ASP A 287 -2.78 3.91 -25.30
N ASP A 288 -3.34 3.60 -26.45
CA ASP A 288 -3.57 2.20 -26.88
C ASP A 288 -2.26 1.42 -27.01
N GLU A 289 -1.13 2.07 -27.37
CA GLU A 289 0.19 1.45 -27.39
C GLU A 289 0.67 1.13 -25.96
N GLY A 290 0.55 2.09 -25.03
CA GLY A 290 0.88 1.87 -23.62
C GLY A 290 0.07 0.72 -23.00
N ILE A 291 -1.23 0.64 -23.29
CA ILE A 291 -2.10 -0.47 -22.89
C ILE A 291 -1.59 -1.80 -23.44
N ALA A 292 -1.25 -1.85 -24.73
CA ALA A 292 -0.69 -3.07 -25.35
C ALA A 292 0.65 -3.47 -24.71
N MET A 293 1.52 -2.49 -24.42
CA MET A 293 2.80 -2.71 -23.76
C MET A 293 2.63 -3.24 -22.34
N ALA A 294 1.73 -2.63 -21.54
CA ALA A 294 1.45 -3.07 -20.17
C ALA A 294 0.94 -4.51 -20.16
N LYS A 295 0.01 -4.86 -21.06
CA LYS A 295 -0.49 -6.22 -21.23
C LYS A 295 0.62 -7.21 -21.59
N ALA A 296 1.44 -6.88 -22.57
CA ALA A 296 2.50 -7.76 -23.07
C ALA A 296 3.59 -8.04 -22.01
N ARG A 297 3.86 -7.06 -21.14
CA ARG A 297 4.88 -7.16 -20.08
C ARG A 297 4.33 -7.64 -18.74
N GLY A 298 3.01 -7.72 -18.60
CA GLY A 298 2.36 -8.05 -17.35
C GLY A 298 2.47 -6.97 -16.26
N THR A 299 2.77 -5.73 -16.68
CA THR A 299 2.80 -4.57 -15.79
C THR A 299 1.40 -4.27 -15.29
N TYR A 300 1.23 -4.10 -13.97
CA TYR A 300 -0.03 -3.70 -13.38
C TYR A 300 -0.31 -2.22 -13.65
N LEU A 301 -1.59 -1.87 -13.82
CA LEU A 301 -2.06 -0.49 -13.71
C LEU A 301 -2.85 -0.37 -12.41
N VAL A 302 -2.54 0.64 -11.61
CA VAL A 302 -3.23 0.98 -10.36
C VAL A 302 -3.81 2.37 -10.56
N MET A 303 -5.10 2.41 -10.93
CA MET A 303 -5.77 3.62 -11.40
C MET A 303 -6.84 4.03 -10.37
N ASP A 304 -6.64 5.17 -9.78
CA ASP A 304 -7.40 5.80 -8.70
C ASP A 304 -8.60 6.62 -9.24
N ILE A 305 -9.43 5.99 -10.02
CA ILE A 305 -10.50 6.63 -10.82
C ILE A 305 -11.65 7.28 -10.01
N TYR A 306 -11.58 7.23 -8.67
CA TYR A 306 -12.52 7.88 -7.76
C TYR A 306 -11.99 9.21 -7.21
N ASP A 307 -10.69 9.44 -7.15
CA ASP A 307 -10.05 10.61 -6.52
C ASP A 307 -10.51 11.94 -7.11
N GLU A 308 -10.82 11.99 -8.42
CA GLU A 308 -11.42 13.13 -9.11
C GLU A 308 -12.62 13.73 -8.36
N GLU A 309 -13.47 12.89 -7.76
CA GLU A 309 -14.64 13.36 -7.00
C GLU A 309 -14.21 14.16 -5.75
N CYS A 310 -13.09 13.77 -5.16
CA CYS A 310 -12.55 14.46 -3.99
C CYS A 310 -11.82 15.75 -4.40
N ILE A 311 -11.08 15.73 -5.49
CA ILE A 311 -10.42 16.91 -6.07
C ILE A 311 -11.46 17.97 -6.44
N GLU A 312 -12.54 17.59 -7.17
CA GLU A 312 -13.64 18.49 -7.48
C GLU A 312 -14.34 19.04 -6.23
N ALA A 313 -14.57 18.19 -5.22
CA ALA A 313 -15.21 18.60 -3.97
C ALA A 313 -14.34 19.60 -3.20
N ALA A 314 -13.03 19.34 -3.10
CA ALA A 314 -12.05 20.23 -2.49
C ALA A 314 -11.95 21.56 -3.24
N GLY A 315 -11.98 21.53 -4.59
CA GLY A 315 -12.02 22.72 -5.42
C GLY A 315 -13.26 23.58 -5.18
N LYS A 316 -14.44 22.96 -5.11
CA LYS A 316 -15.70 23.66 -4.79
C LYS A 316 -15.69 24.27 -3.39
N ALA A 317 -14.96 23.69 -2.45
CA ALA A 317 -14.76 24.21 -1.09
C ALA A 317 -13.64 25.26 -1.01
N ASN A 318 -12.94 25.60 -2.09
CA ASN A 318 -11.72 26.42 -2.13
C ASN A 318 -10.60 25.88 -1.20
N ALA A 319 -10.55 24.55 -1.04
CA ALA A 319 -9.57 23.90 -0.18
C ALA A 319 -8.25 23.57 -0.92
N ILE A 320 -8.25 23.64 -2.27
CA ILE A 320 -7.06 23.45 -3.11
C ILE A 320 -6.83 24.66 -4.02
N PRO A 321 -5.57 24.94 -4.42
CA PRO A 321 -5.24 26.06 -5.29
C PRO A 321 -5.89 25.96 -6.69
N PRO A 322 -6.29 27.07 -7.31
CA PRO A 322 -6.89 27.07 -8.66
C PRO A 322 -5.99 26.52 -9.76
N ASP A 323 -4.67 26.62 -9.61
CA ASP A 323 -3.69 26.07 -10.54
C ASP A 323 -3.73 24.52 -10.54
N PHE A 324 -3.97 23.88 -9.42
CA PHE A 324 -4.15 22.42 -9.35
C PHE A 324 -5.41 21.98 -10.10
N LEU A 325 -6.52 22.70 -9.93
CA LEU A 325 -7.75 22.44 -10.70
C LEU A 325 -7.54 22.66 -12.21
N ALA A 326 -6.67 23.59 -12.59
CA ALA A 326 -6.33 23.80 -13.99
C ALA A 326 -5.46 22.66 -14.56
N HIS A 327 -4.58 22.06 -13.73
CA HIS A 327 -3.80 20.86 -14.12
C HIS A 327 -4.71 19.63 -14.25
N ASP A 328 -5.71 19.52 -13.39
CA ASP A 328 -6.66 18.41 -13.35
C ASP A 328 -7.73 18.49 -14.45
N ALA A 329 -7.93 19.66 -15.05
CA ALA A 329 -9.01 19.90 -16.02
C ALA A 329 -9.09 18.80 -17.10
N ASN A 330 -10.13 17.97 -17.05
CA ASN A 330 -10.42 16.81 -17.89
C ASN A 330 -9.53 15.56 -17.64
N LEU A 331 -8.51 15.60 -16.78
CA LEU A 331 -7.64 14.44 -16.58
C LEU A 331 -8.39 13.26 -15.95
N GLY A 332 -9.27 13.51 -14.99
CA GLY A 332 -10.10 12.47 -14.40
C GLY A 332 -10.98 11.74 -15.42
N GLN A 333 -11.60 12.48 -16.38
CA GLN A 333 -12.39 11.82 -17.43
C GLN A 333 -11.49 11.05 -18.42
N ILE A 334 -10.31 11.58 -18.76
CA ILE A 334 -9.33 10.88 -19.61
C ILE A 334 -8.88 9.58 -18.93
N GLN A 335 -8.59 9.62 -17.63
CA GLN A 335 -8.20 8.44 -16.85
C GLN A 335 -9.32 7.38 -16.85
N ARG A 336 -10.57 7.78 -16.60
CA ARG A 336 -11.74 6.89 -16.60
C ARG A 336 -12.00 6.24 -17.95
N ASP A 337 -11.80 6.97 -19.05
CA ASP A 337 -11.93 6.43 -20.40
C ASP A 337 -10.81 5.46 -20.74
N ASN A 338 -9.58 5.75 -20.31
CA ASN A 338 -8.43 4.86 -20.47
C ASN A 338 -8.52 3.64 -19.55
N PHE A 339 -9.08 3.78 -18.33
CA PHE A 339 -9.40 2.63 -17.47
C PHE A 339 -10.34 1.66 -18.19
N ARG A 340 -11.42 2.15 -18.81
CA ARG A 340 -12.34 1.32 -19.59
C ARG A 340 -11.64 0.56 -20.73
N LYS A 341 -10.72 1.24 -21.44
CA LYS A 341 -9.92 0.59 -22.50
C LYS A 341 -8.98 -0.49 -21.91
N ALA A 342 -8.33 -0.21 -20.79
CA ALA A 342 -7.44 -1.17 -20.12
C ALA A 342 -8.19 -2.42 -19.65
N VAL A 343 -9.40 -2.24 -19.06
CA VAL A 343 -10.30 -3.35 -18.70
C VAL A 343 -10.67 -4.18 -19.93
N ALA A 344 -11.12 -3.54 -21.01
CA ALA A 344 -11.52 -4.23 -22.25
C ALA A 344 -10.34 -4.97 -22.90
N ALA A 345 -9.13 -4.41 -22.81
CA ALA A 345 -7.91 -5.05 -23.31
C ALA A 345 -7.44 -6.22 -22.44
N GLY A 346 -7.92 -6.36 -21.21
CA GLY A 346 -7.50 -7.39 -20.26
C GLY A 346 -6.08 -7.18 -19.73
N VAL A 347 -5.72 -5.92 -19.45
CA VAL A 347 -4.48 -5.58 -18.71
C VAL A 347 -4.65 -5.99 -17.25
N LYS A 348 -3.56 -6.33 -16.58
CA LYS A 348 -3.56 -6.54 -15.13
C LYS A 348 -3.89 -5.25 -14.41
N LEU A 349 -4.95 -5.26 -13.62
CA LEU A 349 -5.40 -4.12 -12.81
C LEU A 349 -5.44 -4.52 -11.34
N ALA A 350 -4.90 -3.68 -10.47
CA ALA A 350 -5.04 -3.80 -9.03
C ALA A 350 -5.72 -2.56 -8.46
N PHE A 351 -6.43 -2.74 -7.35
CA PHE A 351 -7.14 -1.68 -6.66
C PHE A 351 -6.16 -0.75 -5.96
N GLY A 352 -6.33 0.56 -6.13
CA GLY A 352 -5.59 1.60 -5.43
C GLY A 352 -6.35 2.91 -5.53
N THR A 353 -6.38 3.71 -4.47
CA THR A 353 -7.28 4.85 -4.34
C THR A 353 -6.59 6.19 -4.15
N ASP A 354 -5.26 6.19 -4.03
CA ASP A 354 -4.51 7.38 -3.62
C ASP A 354 -5.06 7.99 -2.32
N ALA A 355 -5.35 7.09 -1.33
CA ALA A 355 -5.89 7.51 -0.03
C ALA A 355 -4.96 8.51 0.64
N GLY A 356 -5.48 9.71 0.88
CA GLY A 356 -4.80 10.96 1.19
C GLY A 356 -5.33 12.07 0.29
N VAL A 357 -5.65 11.80 -0.98
CA VAL A 357 -6.45 12.70 -1.84
C VAL A 357 -7.92 12.67 -1.43
N CYS A 358 -8.46 11.47 -1.25
CA CYS A 358 -9.77 11.27 -0.61
C CYS A 358 -9.62 10.96 0.87
N PRO A 359 -10.65 11.27 1.70
CA PRO A 359 -10.62 10.95 3.13
C PRO A 359 -10.37 9.47 3.41
N TYR A 360 -9.48 9.19 4.36
CA TYR A 360 -9.17 7.82 4.78
C TYR A 360 -10.42 7.08 5.25
N GLY A 361 -10.57 5.83 4.81
CA GLY A 361 -11.74 5.01 5.09
C GLY A 361 -12.87 5.13 4.06
N THR A 362 -12.71 5.96 3.02
CA THR A 362 -13.67 6.07 1.91
C THR A 362 -13.26 5.28 0.66
N SER A 363 -12.13 4.59 0.68
CA SER A 363 -11.60 3.80 -0.46
C SER A 363 -12.63 2.87 -1.10
N GLY A 364 -13.59 2.35 -0.31
CA GLY A 364 -14.69 1.52 -0.82
C GLY A 364 -15.58 2.20 -1.86
N MET A 365 -15.61 3.52 -1.92
CA MET A 365 -16.35 4.27 -2.93
C MET A 365 -15.86 3.99 -4.36
N GLN A 366 -14.58 3.66 -4.54
CA GLN A 366 -14.00 3.37 -5.86
C GLN A 366 -14.63 2.15 -6.54
N PHE A 367 -15.14 1.16 -5.81
CA PHE A 367 -15.75 -0.03 -6.42
C PHE A 367 -16.89 0.30 -7.39
N ALA A 368 -17.74 1.26 -7.02
CA ALA A 368 -18.84 1.68 -7.87
C ALA A 368 -18.35 2.32 -9.18
N TYR A 369 -17.23 3.06 -9.12
CA TYR A 369 -16.59 3.65 -10.30
C TYR A 369 -15.94 2.59 -11.18
N MET A 370 -15.21 1.63 -10.61
CA MET A 370 -14.63 0.52 -11.37
C MET A 370 -15.70 -0.24 -12.17
N VAL A 371 -16.85 -0.51 -11.55
CA VAL A 371 -17.97 -1.18 -12.24
C VAL A 371 -18.61 -0.25 -13.29
N LYS A 372 -18.85 1.01 -12.96
CA LYS A 372 -19.36 2.02 -13.91
C LYS A 372 -18.47 2.14 -15.17
N TYR A 373 -17.16 1.98 -15.01
CA TYR A 373 -16.19 2.12 -16.09
C TYR A 373 -15.69 0.79 -16.67
N GLY A 374 -16.42 -0.32 -16.46
CA GLY A 374 -16.30 -1.50 -17.30
C GLY A 374 -15.90 -2.80 -16.63
N MET A 375 -15.49 -2.80 -15.36
CA MET A 375 -15.29 -4.05 -14.63
C MET A 375 -16.61 -4.72 -14.28
N SER A 376 -16.65 -6.05 -14.26
CA SER A 376 -17.70 -6.74 -13.53
C SER A 376 -17.49 -6.58 -12.02
N PRO A 377 -18.52 -6.68 -11.17
CA PRO A 377 -18.35 -6.63 -9.73
C PRO A 377 -17.32 -7.64 -9.19
N MET A 378 -17.28 -8.85 -9.76
CA MET A 378 -16.30 -9.87 -9.39
C MET A 378 -14.87 -9.45 -9.76
N GLN A 379 -14.65 -8.83 -10.92
CA GLN A 379 -13.34 -8.29 -11.29
C GLN A 379 -12.89 -7.18 -10.34
N ALA A 380 -13.80 -6.29 -9.93
CA ALA A 380 -13.50 -5.25 -8.94
C ALA A 380 -13.13 -5.86 -7.58
N ILE A 381 -13.82 -6.91 -7.13
CA ILE A 381 -13.46 -7.66 -5.91
C ILE A 381 -12.09 -8.36 -6.07
N GLN A 382 -11.83 -8.98 -7.22
CA GLN A 382 -10.54 -9.62 -7.46
C GLN A 382 -9.39 -8.62 -7.51
N SER A 383 -9.61 -7.39 -8.03
CA SER A 383 -8.58 -6.35 -8.09
C SER A 383 -8.08 -5.91 -6.70
N THR A 384 -8.94 -5.95 -5.69
CA THR A 384 -8.63 -5.61 -4.28
C THR A 384 -8.25 -6.83 -3.42
N THR A 385 -8.18 -8.01 -4.00
CA THR A 385 -7.89 -9.26 -3.26
C THR A 385 -6.79 -10.06 -3.96
N SER A 386 -7.14 -11.03 -4.80
CA SER A 386 -6.16 -11.92 -5.45
C SER A 386 -5.18 -11.19 -6.38
N ALA A 387 -5.65 -10.20 -7.17
CA ALA A 387 -4.78 -9.44 -8.07
C ALA A 387 -3.85 -8.49 -7.28
N ALA A 388 -4.37 -7.85 -6.23
CA ALA A 388 -3.55 -7.03 -5.34
C ALA A 388 -2.47 -7.86 -4.61
N ALA A 389 -2.82 -9.07 -4.15
CA ALA A 389 -1.86 -10.00 -3.55
C ALA A 389 -0.76 -10.43 -4.55
N ASP A 390 -1.10 -10.64 -5.84
CA ASP A 390 -0.12 -10.92 -6.90
C ASP A 390 0.78 -9.70 -7.17
N LEU A 391 0.20 -8.50 -7.24
CA LEU A 391 0.97 -7.26 -7.35
C LEU A 391 1.97 -7.11 -6.20
N LEU A 392 1.58 -7.42 -4.97
CA LEU A 392 2.46 -7.34 -3.79
C LEU A 392 3.46 -8.50 -3.71
N GLY A 393 3.20 -9.63 -4.39
CA GLY A 393 4.06 -10.83 -4.37
C GLY A 393 3.79 -11.76 -3.21
N HIS A 394 2.61 -11.69 -2.59
CA HIS A 394 2.24 -12.42 -1.38
C HIS A 394 0.96 -13.25 -1.55
N THR A 395 0.79 -13.89 -2.72
CA THR A 395 -0.38 -14.73 -3.01
C THR A 395 -0.51 -15.95 -2.12
N ASP A 396 0.56 -16.38 -1.49
CA ASP A 396 0.59 -17.47 -0.50
C ASP A 396 0.18 -17.04 0.90
N GLU A 397 0.16 -15.74 1.20
CA GLU A 397 -0.12 -15.21 2.53
C GLU A 397 -1.53 -14.62 2.69
N PHE A 398 -2.06 -13.93 1.69
CA PHE A 398 -3.38 -13.25 1.73
C PHE A 398 -4.03 -13.15 0.35
N GLY A 399 -5.14 -12.38 0.23
CA GLY A 399 -5.87 -12.16 -1.03
C GLY A 399 -6.91 -13.24 -1.37
N SER A 400 -6.95 -14.36 -0.64
CA SER A 400 -8.02 -15.36 -0.73
C SER A 400 -8.16 -16.13 0.58
N ILE A 401 -9.35 -16.69 0.83
CA ILE A 401 -9.64 -17.47 2.04
C ILE A 401 -9.27 -18.94 1.77
N ARG A 402 -8.03 -19.33 2.13
CA ARG A 402 -7.46 -20.66 1.93
C ARG A 402 -6.66 -21.11 3.15
N PRO A 403 -6.57 -22.42 3.40
CA PRO A 403 -5.69 -22.94 4.46
C PRO A 403 -4.25 -22.44 4.32
N GLY A 404 -3.64 -22.07 5.44
CA GLY A 404 -2.28 -21.54 5.54
C GLY A 404 -2.17 -20.01 5.43
N LYS A 405 -3.13 -19.33 4.78
CA LYS A 405 -3.15 -17.86 4.64
C LYS A 405 -3.56 -17.16 5.93
N PHE A 406 -3.23 -15.89 6.06
CA PHE A 406 -3.71 -15.06 7.16
C PHE A 406 -5.24 -15.03 7.19
N ALA A 407 -5.80 -15.05 8.38
CA ALA A 407 -7.23 -14.89 8.60
C ALA A 407 -7.60 -13.39 8.53
N ASP A 408 -7.43 -12.81 7.35
CA ASP A 408 -7.87 -11.48 6.97
C ASP A 408 -9.21 -11.63 6.26
N ILE A 409 -10.28 -11.25 6.95
CA ILE A 409 -11.66 -11.59 6.54
C ILE A 409 -12.55 -10.37 6.75
N VAL A 410 -13.35 -10.04 5.75
CA VAL A 410 -14.43 -9.07 5.85
C VAL A 410 -15.76 -9.71 5.49
N ALA A 411 -16.86 -9.10 5.94
CA ALA A 411 -18.20 -9.54 5.53
C ALA A 411 -19.15 -8.37 5.34
N VAL A 412 -20.11 -8.55 4.42
CA VAL A 412 -21.16 -7.56 4.10
C VAL A 412 -22.54 -8.21 4.15
N ASP A 413 -23.56 -7.39 4.45
CA ASP A 413 -24.95 -7.79 4.34
C ASP A 413 -25.38 -7.82 2.87
N GLY A 414 -25.80 -8.97 2.36
CA GLY A 414 -26.23 -9.11 0.97
C GLY A 414 -25.15 -9.66 0.03
N ASP A 415 -25.32 -9.47 -1.27
CA ASP A 415 -24.46 -10.01 -2.33
C ASP A 415 -23.69 -8.88 -3.03
N PRO A 416 -22.38 -8.72 -2.80
CA PRO A 416 -21.58 -7.65 -3.41
C PRO A 416 -21.34 -7.87 -4.92
N VAL A 417 -21.61 -9.07 -5.45
CA VAL A 417 -21.56 -9.32 -6.89
C VAL A 417 -22.80 -8.80 -7.59
N GLN A 418 -23.94 -8.70 -6.88
CA GLN A 418 -25.16 -8.05 -7.38
C GLN A 418 -25.16 -6.53 -7.09
N ASN A 419 -24.59 -6.12 -5.96
CA ASN A 419 -24.48 -4.71 -5.56
C ASN A 419 -23.13 -4.43 -4.94
N VAL A 420 -22.21 -3.97 -5.76
CA VAL A 420 -20.83 -3.69 -5.33
C VAL A 420 -20.72 -2.57 -4.27
N ARG A 421 -21.75 -1.69 -4.20
CA ARG A 421 -21.81 -0.62 -3.19
C ARG A 421 -21.90 -1.11 -1.75
N LEU A 422 -22.21 -2.39 -1.53
CA LEU A 422 -22.13 -3.00 -0.20
C LEU A 422 -20.70 -2.95 0.37
N LEU A 423 -19.69 -2.85 -0.49
CA LEU A 423 -18.28 -2.70 -0.10
C LEU A 423 -17.90 -1.26 0.34
N GLU A 424 -18.80 -0.29 0.19
CA GLU A 424 -18.62 1.06 0.72
C GLU A 424 -18.78 1.12 2.26
N ASN A 425 -19.43 0.11 2.85
CA ASN A 425 -19.59 -0.02 4.30
C ASN A 425 -19.45 -1.47 4.74
N ILE A 426 -18.32 -1.81 5.32
CA ILE A 426 -18.00 -3.15 5.80
C ILE A 426 -18.38 -3.28 7.28
N PRO A 427 -19.40 -4.05 7.66
CA PRO A 427 -19.82 -4.21 9.06
C PRO A 427 -18.96 -5.18 9.86
N PHE A 428 -18.24 -6.13 9.22
CA PHE A 428 -17.36 -7.07 9.90
C PHE A 428 -15.95 -7.01 9.34
N VAL A 429 -14.95 -6.86 10.22
CA VAL A 429 -13.53 -6.81 9.86
C VAL A 429 -12.70 -7.65 10.83
N MET A 430 -11.97 -8.61 10.27
CA MET A 430 -10.97 -9.42 10.96
C MET A 430 -9.62 -9.29 10.23
N LYS A 431 -8.54 -9.05 10.97
CA LYS A 431 -7.16 -9.09 10.46
C LYS A 431 -6.33 -10.02 11.32
N ALA A 432 -5.60 -10.95 10.72
CA ALA A 432 -4.77 -11.95 11.40
C ALA A 432 -5.52 -12.65 12.56
N GLY A 433 -6.79 -13.04 12.31
CA GLY A 433 -7.63 -13.73 13.30
C GLY A 433 -8.21 -12.86 14.42
N LYS A 434 -7.80 -11.59 14.53
CA LYS A 434 -8.36 -10.63 15.51
C LYS A 434 -9.52 -9.86 14.87
N ILE A 435 -10.69 -9.83 15.54
CA ILE A 435 -11.85 -9.03 15.12
C ILE A 435 -11.63 -7.58 15.57
N TYR A 436 -11.79 -6.65 14.64
CA TYR A 436 -11.69 -5.21 14.86
C TYR A 436 -13.06 -4.51 14.78
N LYS A 437 -13.97 -5.05 13.97
CA LYS A 437 -15.33 -4.51 13.80
C LYS A 437 -16.33 -5.67 13.68
N GLN A 438 -17.46 -5.55 14.39
CA GLN A 438 -18.56 -6.52 14.36
C GLN A 438 -19.86 -5.84 14.81
#